data_16b5e455f41b44c4010707c00cb8f4a8
#
_entry.id   16b5e455f41b44c4010707c00cb8f4a8
#
_cell.length_a   1.000
_cell.length_b   1.000
_cell.length_c   1.000
_cell.angle_alpha   90.00
_cell.angle_beta   90.00
_cell.angle_gamma   90.00
#
_symmetry.space_group_name_H-M   'P 1'
#
loop_
_entity.id
_entity.type
_entity.pdbx_description
1 polymer ?
#
loop_
_entity_poly.entity_id
_entity_poly.type
_entity_poly.pdbx_seq_one_letter_code
_entity_poly.pdbx_strand_id
1 'polypeptide(L)'
;MEKSDILTASLPDANDEATDHSTIFDDVFRTIAQKMPQLLIPLINEVFHTSYSEEEHFEQLRNEHYEKYGTVITDSIIQIGNHIYHLECQSSKDKTMVIRMFEYDISIAIEHASYENDEIWEIEFPQSCVLYIRNHRDLPDYHEAVVKFADGQKVRYRVPILQAKKYTVDRIFEKRLLILLPYHILRYEHFLKHNGMDTRKLQQLLADFREINRRLEETAEKENKSHLYMDMIVLIEQIADYIIPKNNTIRKGLGDVMGGKILKLQSEELLELGEARGKAKGRLEGKREERLDAIQNMMDLGLTKEQILRKYSLEEYEAALRSMPAKV
;
A
#
# COMPACT_ATOMS: atom_id res chain seq x y z
N MET A 1 -41.56 -11.69 -9.34
CA MET A 1 -41.52 -10.39 -8.65
C MET A 1 -40.36 -10.43 -7.68
N GLU A 2 -39.58 -9.38 -7.68
CA GLU A 2 -38.36 -9.04 -6.98
C GLU A 2 -37.11 -9.19 -7.83
N LYS A 3 -36.90 -8.24 -8.71
CA LYS A 3 -35.68 -8.01 -9.50
C LYS A 3 -35.31 -6.52 -9.56
N SER A 4 -35.47 -5.74 -8.49
CA SER A 4 -35.18 -4.29 -8.61
C SER A 4 -34.34 -3.66 -7.51
N ASP A 5 -33.83 -4.42 -6.52
CA ASP A 5 -33.17 -3.78 -5.36
C ASP A 5 -31.62 -3.90 -5.33
N ILE A 6 -30.99 -4.34 -6.40
CA ILE A 6 -29.52 -4.47 -6.43
C ILE A 6 -28.83 -3.31 -7.19
N LEU A 7 -29.57 -2.47 -7.89
CA LEU A 7 -29.02 -1.41 -8.75
C LEU A 7 -29.05 0.01 -8.17
N THR A 8 -29.40 0.18 -6.90
CA THR A 8 -29.36 1.46 -6.19
C THR A 8 -28.35 1.52 -5.05
N ALA A 9 -27.35 0.65 -5.04
CA ALA A 9 -26.11 1.00 -4.38
C ALA A 9 -25.48 2.09 -5.23
N SER A 10 -25.73 3.37 -4.87
CA SER A 10 -25.07 4.53 -5.45
C SER A 10 -23.57 4.27 -5.55
N LEU A 11 -23.06 4.33 -6.77
CA LEU A 11 -21.63 4.57 -7.00
C LEU A 11 -21.28 5.77 -6.12
N PRO A 12 -20.18 5.74 -5.37
CA PRO A 12 -19.74 6.91 -4.61
C PRO A 12 -19.65 8.08 -5.57
N ASP A 13 -20.21 9.22 -5.16
CA ASP A 13 -20.19 10.45 -5.94
C ASP A 13 -18.73 10.79 -6.30
N ALA A 14 -18.49 11.08 -7.57
CA ALA A 14 -17.18 11.38 -8.14
C ALA A 14 -16.53 12.69 -7.62
N ASN A 15 -16.96 13.19 -6.46
CA ASN A 15 -16.49 14.40 -5.79
C ASN A 15 -15.90 14.17 -4.39
N ASP A 16 -15.75 12.92 -3.95
CA ASP A 16 -14.88 12.68 -2.80
C ASP A 16 -13.43 12.84 -3.28
N GLU A 17 -12.82 13.95 -2.88
CA GLU A 17 -11.37 14.11 -2.86
C GLU A 17 -10.80 12.80 -2.35
N ALA A 18 -9.85 12.21 -3.09
CA ALA A 18 -9.14 10.99 -2.71
C ALA A 18 -8.42 11.25 -1.38
N THR A 19 -9.18 11.20 -0.28
CA THR A 19 -8.64 11.06 1.05
C THR A 19 -8.09 9.65 1.10
N ASP A 20 -6.78 9.56 1.19
CA ASP A 20 -6.04 8.34 1.41
C ASP A 20 -6.58 7.67 2.69
N HIS A 21 -7.56 6.77 2.52
CA HIS A 21 -8.13 5.96 3.60
C HIS A 21 -7.28 4.71 3.87
N SER A 22 -5.97 4.77 3.56
CA SER A 22 -5.03 3.73 3.91
C SER A 22 -5.10 3.45 5.41
N THR A 23 -5.34 2.20 5.75
CA THR A 23 -5.30 1.76 7.15
C THR A 23 -3.87 1.37 7.51
N ILE A 24 -3.54 1.32 8.82
CA ILE A 24 -2.25 0.79 9.30
C ILE A 24 -1.93 -0.59 8.71
N PHE A 25 -2.95 -1.37 8.39
CA PHE A 25 -2.77 -2.72 7.84
C PHE A 25 -2.29 -2.67 6.39
N ASP A 26 -2.85 -1.77 5.60
CA ASP A 26 -2.47 -1.53 4.21
C ASP A 26 -1.05 -0.94 4.16
N ASP A 27 -0.74 0.01 5.05
CA ASP A 27 0.60 0.59 5.19
C ASP A 27 1.66 -0.46 5.53
N VAL A 28 1.37 -1.36 6.47
CA VAL A 28 2.28 -2.46 6.83
C VAL A 28 2.48 -3.39 5.63
N PHE A 29 1.41 -3.74 4.90
CA PHE A 29 1.53 -4.58 3.72
C PHE A 29 2.38 -3.92 2.64
N ARG A 30 2.09 -2.67 2.29
CA ARG A 30 2.85 -1.90 1.30
C ARG A 30 4.31 -1.70 1.73
N THR A 31 4.55 -1.48 3.02
CA THR A 31 5.94 -1.38 3.55
C THR A 31 6.70 -2.69 3.33
N ILE A 32 6.08 -3.84 3.62
CA ILE A 32 6.67 -5.15 3.35
C ILE A 32 6.90 -5.31 1.84
N ALA A 33 5.89 -5.05 1.02
CA ALA A 33 5.97 -5.19 -0.41
C ALA A 33 7.09 -4.35 -1.03
N GLN A 34 7.32 -3.13 -0.52
CA GLN A 34 8.35 -2.23 -1.05
C GLN A 34 9.75 -2.48 -0.48
N LYS A 35 9.87 -2.77 0.83
CA LYS A 35 11.17 -2.86 1.49
C LYS A 35 11.68 -4.29 1.62
N MET A 36 10.79 -5.26 1.61
CA MET A 36 11.08 -6.69 1.78
C MET A 36 10.33 -7.54 0.74
N PRO A 37 10.35 -7.18 -0.56
CA PRO A 37 9.52 -7.81 -1.58
C PRO A 37 9.76 -9.31 -1.75
N GLN A 38 10.94 -9.81 -1.41
CA GLN A 38 11.24 -11.24 -1.39
C GLN A 38 10.30 -12.04 -0.47
N LEU A 39 9.66 -11.41 0.52
CA LEU A 39 8.67 -12.07 1.39
C LEU A 39 7.34 -12.34 0.70
N LEU A 40 7.11 -11.76 -0.48
CA LEU A 40 5.92 -12.03 -1.30
C LEU A 40 6.07 -13.33 -2.09
N ILE A 41 7.28 -13.79 -2.38
CA ILE A 41 7.53 -15.02 -3.17
C ILE A 41 6.90 -16.25 -2.50
N PRO A 42 7.10 -16.52 -1.19
CA PRO A 42 6.42 -17.64 -0.53
C PRO A 42 4.88 -17.52 -0.55
N LEU A 43 4.33 -16.29 -0.50
CA LEU A 43 2.90 -16.06 -0.63
C LEU A 43 2.40 -16.43 -2.03
N ILE A 44 3.12 -16.01 -3.07
CA ILE A 44 2.86 -16.39 -4.47
C ILE A 44 2.91 -17.92 -4.63
N ASN A 45 3.96 -18.56 -4.10
CA ASN A 45 4.09 -20.01 -4.15
C ASN A 45 2.91 -20.73 -3.48
N GLU A 46 2.46 -20.25 -2.32
CA GLU A 46 1.34 -20.83 -1.59
C GLU A 46 0.01 -20.72 -2.34
N VAL A 47 -0.27 -19.54 -2.92
CA VAL A 47 -1.55 -19.25 -3.57
C VAL A 47 -1.65 -19.87 -4.96
N PHE A 48 -0.57 -19.77 -5.76
CA PHE A 48 -0.58 -20.17 -7.17
C PHE A 48 0.09 -21.52 -7.42
N HIS A 49 0.52 -22.22 -6.34
CA HIS A 49 1.17 -23.52 -6.42
C HIS A 49 2.44 -23.52 -7.27
N THR A 50 3.17 -22.40 -7.25
CA THR A 50 4.47 -22.27 -7.88
C THR A 50 5.59 -22.70 -6.92
N SER A 51 6.84 -22.72 -7.39
CA SER A 51 8.01 -23.14 -6.60
C SER A 51 9.22 -22.23 -6.84
N TYR A 52 8.98 -20.92 -6.90
CA TYR A 52 10.05 -19.93 -7.02
C TYR A 52 10.98 -19.96 -5.81
N SER A 53 12.26 -19.80 -6.05
CA SER A 53 13.23 -19.55 -4.99
C SER A 53 12.99 -18.17 -4.37
N GLU A 54 13.28 -17.98 -3.06
CA GLU A 54 13.26 -16.65 -2.44
C GLU A 54 14.32 -15.70 -3.01
N GLU A 55 15.31 -16.24 -3.70
CA GLU A 55 16.36 -15.50 -4.41
C GLU A 55 16.02 -15.30 -5.90
N GLU A 56 14.81 -15.71 -6.32
CA GLU A 56 14.35 -15.54 -7.69
C GLU A 56 14.40 -14.05 -8.09
N HIS A 57 14.83 -13.81 -9.32
CA HIS A 57 14.81 -12.45 -9.84
C HIS A 57 13.36 -12.03 -10.13
N PHE A 58 12.96 -10.90 -9.57
CA PHE A 58 11.66 -10.31 -9.78
C PHE A 58 11.78 -8.80 -10.00
N GLU A 59 10.78 -8.23 -10.63
CA GLU A 59 10.63 -6.80 -10.80
C GLU A 59 9.36 -6.32 -10.08
N GLN A 60 9.48 -5.25 -9.28
CA GLN A 60 8.32 -4.55 -8.75
C GLN A 60 7.79 -3.61 -9.81
N LEU A 61 6.56 -3.83 -10.23
CA LEU A 61 5.91 -2.95 -11.17
C LEU A 61 5.25 -1.76 -10.45
N ARG A 62 4.82 -0.77 -11.23
CA ARG A 62 4.15 0.41 -10.70
C ARG A 62 2.81 0.02 -10.10
N ASN A 63 2.52 0.51 -8.91
CA ASN A 63 1.23 0.30 -8.23
C ASN A 63 0.19 1.38 -8.56
N GLU A 64 0.58 2.47 -9.23
CA GLU A 64 -0.32 3.57 -9.63
C GLU A 64 -0.67 3.43 -11.11
N HIS A 65 -1.95 3.28 -11.41
CA HIS A 65 -2.48 3.17 -12.77
C HIS A 65 -3.30 4.41 -13.08
N TYR A 66 -2.94 5.11 -14.17
CA TYR A 66 -3.62 6.33 -14.58
C TYR A 66 -4.81 5.98 -15.49
N GLU A 67 -6.02 6.16 -14.98
CA GLU A 67 -7.25 6.03 -15.73
C GLU A 67 -7.82 7.39 -16.13
N LYS A 68 -8.74 7.38 -17.12
CA LYS A 68 -9.39 8.61 -17.61
C LYS A 68 -10.13 9.38 -16.51
N TYR A 69 -10.55 8.72 -15.45
CA TYR A 69 -11.35 9.28 -14.36
C TYR A 69 -10.68 9.25 -12.99
N GLY A 70 -9.39 8.95 -12.92
CA GLY A 70 -8.64 8.95 -11.66
C GLY A 70 -7.40 8.08 -11.69
N THR A 71 -6.73 7.99 -10.54
CA THR A 71 -5.60 7.07 -10.33
C THR A 71 -6.09 5.89 -9.50
N VAL A 72 -5.87 4.69 -10.02
CA VAL A 72 -6.08 3.44 -9.27
C VAL A 72 -4.75 3.07 -8.62
N ILE A 73 -4.79 2.75 -7.33
CA ILE A 73 -3.61 2.35 -6.55
C ILE A 73 -3.84 0.91 -6.07
N THR A 74 -2.95 0.01 -6.48
CA THR A 74 -2.91 -1.39 -6.03
C THR A 74 -1.92 -1.56 -4.89
N ASP A 75 -2.05 -2.63 -4.09
CA ASP A 75 -1.17 -2.84 -2.96
C ASP A 75 0.20 -3.38 -3.38
N SER A 76 0.25 -4.34 -4.30
CA SER A 76 1.53 -4.84 -4.84
C SER A 76 1.37 -5.55 -6.19
N ILE A 77 2.26 -5.23 -7.13
CA ILE A 77 2.39 -5.91 -8.41
C ILE A 77 3.84 -6.34 -8.59
N ILE A 78 4.06 -7.63 -8.88
CA ILE A 78 5.38 -8.23 -9.06
C ILE A 78 5.40 -9.01 -10.34
N GLN A 79 6.46 -8.85 -11.13
CA GLN A 79 6.75 -9.69 -12.28
C GLN A 79 7.88 -10.67 -11.96
N ILE A 80 7.63 -11.96 -12.21
CA ILE A 80 8.63 -13.04 -12.10
C ILE A 80 8.68 -13.75 -13.46
N GLY A 81 9.79 -13.60 -14.17
CA GLY A 81 9.88 -14.04 -15.55
C GLY A 81 8.82 -13.38 -16.43
N ASN A 82 7.96 -14.17 -17.07
CA ASN A 82 6.86 -13.67 -17.91
C ASN A 82 5.53 -13.55 -17.17
N HIS A 83 5.47 -13.85 -15.87
CA HIS A 83 4.22 -13.85 -15.12
C HIS A 83 4.11 -12.62 -14.24
N ILE A 84 2.96 -11.96 -14.29
CA ILE A 84 2.61 -10.82 -13.44
C ILE A 84 1.70 -11.32 -12.32
N TYR A 85 2.03 -10.96 -11.09
CA TYR A 85 1.30 -11.27 -9.86
C TYR A 85 0.78 -9.98 -9.24
N HIS A 86 -0.54 -9.94 -9.00
CA HIS A 86 -1.21 -8.84 -8.32
C HIS A 86 -1.73 -9.29 -6.95
N LEU A 87 -1.27 -8.66 -5.90
CA LEU A 87 -1.56 -9.03 -4.51
C LEU A 87 -2.25 -7.87 -3.81
N GLU A 88 -3.47 -8.12 -3.31
CA GLU A 88 -4.26 -7.15 -2.54
C GLU A 88 -4.42 -7.60 -1.09
N CYS A 89 -4.29 -6.68 -0.14
CA CYS A 89 -4.46 -6.91 1.29
C CYS A 89 -5.79 -6.30 1.77
N GLN A 90 -6.61 -7.10 2.47
CA GLN A 90 -7.92 -6.65 2.94
C GLN A 90 -8.12 -6.93 4.42
N SER A 91 -8.53 -5.90 5.17
CA SER A 91 -8.88 -6.01 6.58
C SER A 91 -10.38 -6.20 6.81
N SER A 92 -11.23 -5.90 5.84
CA SER A 92 -12.69 -5.99 5.92
C SER A 92 -13.28 -6.82 4.78
N LYS A 93 -14.48 -7.41 5.01
CA LYS A 93 -15.19 -8.14 3.96
C LYS A 93 -15.88 -7.15 3.03
N ASP A 94 -15.48 -7.15 1.78
CA ASP A 94 -16.06 -6.34 0.71
C ASP A 94 -16.75 -7.25 -0.30
N LYS A 95 -18.05 -7.00 -0.55
CA LYS A 95 -18.84 -7.76 -1.54
C LYS A 95 -18.49 -7.39 -2.98
N THR A 96 -17.94 -6.21 -3.18
CA THR A 96 -17.54 -5.69 -4.49
C THR A 96 -16.10 -6.03 -4.85
N MET A 97 -15.37 -6.72 -3.95
CA MET A 97 -13.95 -7.00 -4.13
C MET A 97 -13.62 -7.65 -5.47
N VAL A 98 -14.47 -8.56 -5.97
CA VAL A 98 -14.25 -9.18 -7.28
C VAL A 98 -14.34 -8.19 -8.44
N ILE A 99 -15.15 -7.14 -8.30
CA ILE A 99 -15.28 -6.09 -9.33
C ILE A 99 -14.04 -5.20 -9.30
N ARG A 100 -13.60 -4.78 -8.10
CA ARG A 100 -12.35 -4.01 -7.94
C ARG A 100 -11.15 -4.77 -8.48
N MET A 101 -11.02 -6.04 -8.15
CA MET A 101 -9.94 -6.89 -8.69
C MET A 101 -9.98 -6.97 -10.21
N PHE A 102 -11.18 -7.09 -10.80
CA PHE A 102 -11.33 -7.11 -12.25
C PHE A 102 -10.91 -5.77 -12.90
N GLU A 103 -11.29 -4.64 -12.31
CA GLU A 103 -10.87 -3.30 -12.76
C GLU A 103 -9.35 -3.14 -12.69
N TYR A 104 -8.74 -3.54 -11.58
CA TYR A 104 -7.29 -3.48 -11.41
C TYR A 104 -6.56 -4.39 -12.41
N ASP A 105 -7.02 -5.63 -12.54
CA ASP A 105 -6.38 -6.61 -13.41
C ASP A 105 -6.48 -6.23 -14.89
N ILE A 106 -7.59 -5.62 -15.32
CA ILE A 106 -7.71 -5.14 -16.70
C ILE A 106 -6.80 -3.93 -16.95
N SER A 107 -6.64 -3.04 -15.96
CA SER A 107 -5.72 -1.90 -16.07
C SER A 107 -4.27 -2.38 -16.19
N ILE A 108 -3.85 -3.33 -15.35
CA ILE A 108 -2.54 -3.97 -15.41
C ILE A 108 -2.34 -4.67 -16.77
N ALA A 109 -3.34 -5.44 -17.20
CA ALA A 109 -3.27 -6.21 -18.46
C ALA A 109 -3.15 -5.31 -19.69
N ILE A 110 -3.83 -4.14 -19.70
CA ILE A 110 -3.73 -3.17 -20.80
C ILE A 110 -2.35 -2.49 -20.82
N GLU A 111 -1.77 -2.16 -19.68
CA GLU A 111 -0.43 -1.55 -19.59
C GLU A 111 0.67 -2.50 -20.13
N HIS A 112 0.45 -3.81 -20.01
CA HIS A 112 1.39 -4.84 -20.48
C HIS A 112 0.95 -5.56 -21.75
N ALA A 113 -0.09 -5.04 -22.44
CA ALA A 113 -0.59 -5.62 -23.67
C ALA A 113 0.48 -5.61 -24.78
N SER A 114 0.59 -6.70 -25.52
CA SER A 114 1.49 -6.85 -26.66
C SER A 114 0.72 -6.86 -27.98
N TYR A 115 1.40 -6.45 -29.06
CA TYR A 115 0.82 -6.44 -30.39
C TYR A 115 1.55 -7.47 -31.25
N GLU A 116 0.91 -8.61 -31.46
CA GLU A 116 1.51 -9.70 -32.24
C GLU A 116 1.23 -9.56 -33.74
N ASN A 117 2.30 -9.72 -34.54
CA ASN A 117 2.23 -9.78 -36.00
C ASN A 117 1.52 -8.59 -36.67
N ASP A 118 1.50 -7.43 -36.05
CA ASP A 118 0.83 -6.21 -36.55
C ASP A 118 -0.69 -6.37 -36.82
N GLU A 119 -1.36 -7.35 -36.21
CA GLU A 119 -2.77 -7.64 -36.47
C GLU A 119 -3.64 -7.73 -35.20
N ILE A 120 -3.11 -8.32 -34.09
CA ILE A 120 -3.92 -8.63 -32.91
C ILE A 120 -3.22 -8.19 -31.64
N TRP A 121 -3.96 -7.51 -30.76
CA TRP A 121 -3.52 -7.21 -29.38
C TRP A 121 -3.73 -8.43 -28.49
N GLU A 122 -2.69 -8.87 -27.83
CA GLU A 122 -2.78 -9.83 -26.74
C GLU A 122 -2.82 -9.09 -25.40
N ILE A 123 -3.82 -9.41 -24.58
CA ILE A 123 -4.07 -8.82 -23.27
C ILE A 123 -4.07 -9.96 -22.27
N GLU A 124 -2.98 -10.12 -21.53
CA GLU A 124 -2.83 -11.15 -20.50
C GLU A 124 -3.14 -10.60 -19.12
N PHE A 125 -4.12 -11.20 -18.44
CA PHE A 125 -4.47 -10.83 -17.07
C PHE A 125 -3.40 -11.31 -16.08
N PRO A 126 -3.08 -10.53 -15.02
CA PRO A 126 -2.18 -10.97 -13.99
C PRO A 126 -2.78 -12.15 -13.20
N GLN A 127 -1.92 -12.90 -12.52
CA GLN A 127 -2.34 -13.85 -11.50
C GLN A 127 -2.57 -13.10 -10.20
N SER A 128 -3.84 -12.96 -9.82
CA SER A 128 -4.24 -12.06 -8.74
C SER A 128 -4.76 -12.82 -7.53
N CYS A 129 -4.47 -12.34 -6.32
CA CYS A 129 -5.06 -12.87 -5.09
C CYS A 129 -5.39 -11.78 -4.07
N VAL A 130 -6.32 -12.09 -3.16
CA VAL A 130 -6.68 -11.25 -2.03
C VAL A 130 -6.27 -11.91 -0.72
N LEU A 131 -5.41 -11.24 0.05
CA LEU A 131 -5.02 -11.63 1.39
C LEU A 131 -5.98 -11.00 2.41
N TYR A 132 -6.81 -11.81 3.07
CA TYR A 132 -7.60 -11.37 4.22
C TYR A 132 -6.83 -11.58 5.52
N ILE A 133 -6.50 -10.47 6.17
CA ILE A 133 -5.69 -10.47 7.41
C ILE A 133 -6.51 -10.66 8.67
N ARG A 134 -7.79 -10.23 8.68
CA ARG A 134 -8.72 -10.43 9.80
C ARG A 134 -9.52 -11.71 9.70
N ASN A 135 -10.07 -12.13 10.84
CA ASN A 135 -10.93 -13.29 10.91
C ASN A 135 -12.35 -12.94 10.45
N HIS A 136 -12.69 -13.29 9.23
CA HIS A 136 -14.07 -13.21 8.73
C HIS A 136 -14.70 -14.60 8.73
N ARG A 137 -16.00 -14.65 9.14
CA ARG A 137 -16.80 -15.87 8.98
C ARG A 137 -17.21 -15.99 7.51
N ASP A 138 -17.27 -17.23 7.02
CA ASP A 138 -17.86 -17.56 5.72
C ASP A 138 -17.19 -16.84 4.50
N LEU A 139 -15.87 -16.67 4.54
CA LEU A 139 -15.14 -16.29 3.33
C LEU A 139 -15.01 -17.53 2.44
N PRO A 140 -15.37 -17.43 1.14
CA PRO A 140 -15.13 -18.49 0.17
C PRO A 140 -13.63 -18.66 -0.11
N ASP A 141 -13.27 -19.68 -0.89
CA ASP A 141 -11.88 -19.86 -1.33
C ASP A 141 -11.53 -18.95 -2.52
N TYR A 142 -12.54 -18.41 -3.22
CA TYR A 142 -12.40 -17.52 -4.36
C TYR A 142 -13.43 -16.40 -4.31
N HIS A 143 -13.04 -15.21 -4.72
CA HIS A 143 -13.98 -14.25 -5.28
C HIS A 143 -14.27 -14.63 -6.74
N GLU A 144 -15.54 -14.57 -7.16
CA GLU A 144 -15.93 -15.04 -8.49
C GLU A 144 -16.90 -14.07 -9.15
N ALA A 145 -16.66 -13.79 -10.43
CA ALA A 145 -17.60 -13.09 -11.32
C ALA A 145 -17.72 -13.83 -12.66
N VAL A 146 -18.85 -13.62 -13.35
CA VAL A 146 -19.06 -14.12 -14.70
C VAL A 146 -19.17 -12.94 -15.66
N VAL A 147 -18.17 -12.77 -16.51
CA VAL A 147 -18.16 -11.80 -17.61
C VAL A 147 -18.94 -12.39 -18.77
N LYS A 148 -19.94 -11.64 -19.27
CA LYS A 148 -20.78 -12.05 -20.39
C LYS A 148 -20.59 -11.09 -21.55
N PHE A 149 -20.19 -11.59 -22.70
CA PHE A 149 -20.03 -10.82 -23.92
C PHE A 149 -21.32 -10.79 -24.74
N ALA A 150 -21.46 -9.77 -25.60
CA ALA A 150 -22.66 -9.58 -26.43
C ALA A 150 -22.90 -10.72 -27.43
N ASP A 151 -21.85 -11.39 -27.86
CA ASP A 151 -21.89 -12.56 -28.74
C ASP A 151 -22.32 -13.86 -28.03
N GLY A 152 -22.58 -13.79 -26.71
CA GLY A 152 -23.01 -14.92 -25.88
C GLY A 152 -21.88 -15.66 -25.20
N GLN A 153 -20.62 -15.33 -25.45
CA GLN A 153 -19.49 -15.90 -24.72
C GLN A 153 -19.56 -15.54 -23.24
N LYS A 154 -19.08 -16.45 -22.40
CA LYS A 154 -19.02 -16.27 -20.94
C LYS A 154 -17.67 -16.72 -20.42
N VAL A 155 -17.00 -15.84 -19.71
CA VAL A 155 -15.74 -16.15 -19.05
C VAL A 155 -15.95 -16.05 -17.53
N ARG A 156 -15.46 -17.04 -16.80
CA ARG A 156 -15.49 -17.06 -15.34
C ARG A 156 -14.17 -16.48 -14.83
N TYR A 157 -14.26 -15.30 -14.22
CA TYR A 157 -13.14 -14.64 -13.56
C TYR A 157 -13.13 -15.04 -12.09
N ARG A 158 -12.00 -15.57 -11.63
CA ARG A 158 -11.80 -16.04 -10.25
C ARG A 158 -10.53 -15.48 -9.67
N VAL A 159 -10.63 -14.96 -8.44
CA VAL A 159 -9.51 -14.47 -7.65
C VAL A 159 -9.40 -15.30 -6.38
N PRO A 160 -8.33 -16.08 -6.18
CA PRO A 160 -8.11 -16.87 -4.98
C PRO A 160 -7.99 -15.98 -3.74
N ILE A 161 -8.43 -16.53 -2.61
CA ILE A 161 -8.40 -15.86 -1.31
C ILE A 161 -7.47 -16.62 -0.37
N LEU A 162 -6.47 -15.93 0.15
CA LEU A 162 -5.68 -16.41 1.26
C LEU A 162 -6.19 -15.78 2.57
N GLN A 163 -6.44 -16.61 3.58
CA GLN A 163 -6.92 -16.16 4.89
C GLN A 163 -5.81 -16.35 5.93
N ALA A 164 -5.24 -15.25 6.44
CA ALA A 164 -4.15 -15.30 7.43
C ALA A 164 -4.50 -16.14 8.67
N LYS A 165 -5.77 -16.16 9.07
CA LYS A 165 -6.25 -16.97 10.21
C LYS A 165 -6.05 -18.49 10.05
N LYS A 166 -5.95 -19.01 8.82
CA LYS A 166 -5.74 -20.44 8.55
C LYS A 166 -4.30 -20.89 8.87
N TYR A 167 -3.37 -19.96 9.08
CA TYR A 167 -1.94 -20.25 9.28
C TYR A 167 -1.56 -20.05 10.76
N THR A 168 -1.22 -21.11 11.44
CA THR A 168 -0.59 -21.08 12.78
C THR A 168 0.84 -20.55 12.68
N VAL A 169 1.45 -20.20 13.80
CA VAL A 169 2.87 -19.79 13.84
C VAL A 169 3.75 -20.85 13.17
N ASP A 170 3.54 -22.13 13.49
CA ASP A 170 4.30 -23.23 12.88
C ASP A 170 4.17 -23.27 11.36
N ARG A 171 2.93 -23.17 10.87
CA ARG A 171 2.65 -23.15 9.42
C ARG A 171 3.26 -21.95 8.72
N ILE A 172 3.27 -20.77 9.37
CA ILE A 172 3.88 -19.57 8.83
C ILE A 172 5.38 -19.78 8.60
N PHE A 173 6.08 -20.32 9.60
CA PHE A 173 7.51 -20.59 9.47
C PHE A 173 7.82 -21.76 8.54
N GLU A 174 7.04 -22.85 8.61
CA GLU A 174 7.18 -24.00 7.70
C GLU A 174 7.08 -23.60 6.23
N LYS A 175 6.11 -22.74 5.90
CA LYS A 175 5.85 -22.26 4.54
C LYS A 175 6.54 -20.94 4.22
N ARG A 176 7.34 -20.40 5.13
CA ARG A 176 8.04 -19.12 5.04
C ARG A 176 7.13 -17.91 4.76
N LEU A 177 5.87 -17.99 5.14
CA LEU A 177 4.87 -16.93 4.99
C LEU A 177 5.07 -15.80 6.01
N LEU A 178 6.30 -15.30 6.15
CA LEU A 178 6.67 -14.33 7.20
C LEU A 178 5.88 -13.02 7.09
N ILE A 179 5.41 -12.67 5.90
CA ILE A 179 4.51 -11.52 5.67
C ILE A 179 3.24 -11.56 6.55
N LEU A 180 2.82 -12.74 7.03
CA LEU A 180 1.64 -12.90 7.88
C LEU A 180 1.91 -12.62 9.36
N LEU A 181 3.17 -12.55 9.79
CA LEU A 181 3.53 -12.38 11.21
C LEU A 181 3.02 -11.08 11.83
N PRO A 182 3.11 -9.90 11.19
CA PRO A 182 2.58 -8.67 11.76
C PRO A 182 1.07 -8.74 12.05
N TYR A 183 0.35 -9.51 11.25
CA TYR A 183 -1.11 -9.67 11.38
C TYR A 183 -1.52 -10.77 12.37
N HIS A 184 -0.57 -11.54 12.92
CA HIS A 184 -0.87 -12.64 13.83
C HIS A 184 -1.64 -12.16 15.08
N ILE A 185 -1.38 -10.96 15.57
CA ILE A 185 -2.08 -10.36 16.71
C ILE A 185 -3.58 -10.18 16.49
N LEU A 186 -4.04 -10.09 15.23
CA LEU A 186 -5.47 -9.96 14.90
C LEU A 186 -6.31 -11.19 15.33
N ARG A 187 -5.67 -12.33 15.62
CA ARG A 187 -6.31 -13.49 16.23
C ARG A 187 -6.85 -13.19 17.62
N TYR A 188 -6.22 -12.23 18.30
CA TYR A 188 -6.53 -11.80 19.67
C TYR A 188 -7.30 -10.48 19.70
N GLU A 189 -7.64 -9.87 18.55
CA GLU A 189 -8.25 -8.55 18.46
C GLU A 189 -9.52 -8.42 19.33
N HIS A 190 -10.42 -9.39 19.28
CA HIS A 190 -11.63 -9.39 20.11
C HIS A 190 -11.32 -9.42 21.62
N PHE A 191 -10.35 -10.21 22.04
CA PHE A 191 -9.89 -10.28 23.42
C PHE A 191 -9.26 -8.95 23.87
N LEU A 192 -8.42 -8.36 23.02
CA LEU A 192 -7.70 -7.11 23.30
C LEU A 192 -8.65 -5.91 23.41
N LYS A 193 -9.69 -5.84 22.56
CA LYS A 193 -10.72 -4.79 22.60
C LYS A 193 -11.67 -4.87 23.79
N HIS A 194 -11.89 -6.05 24.36
CA HIS A 194 -12.84 -6.32 25.45
C HIS A 194 -12.14 -6.48 26.81
N ASN A 195 -11.20 -5.60 27.12
CA ASN A 195 -10.49 -5.45 28.39
C ASN A 195 -9.45 -6.51 28.80
N GLY A 196 -9.13 -7.48 27.96
CA GLY A 196 -7.96 -8.35 28.15
C GLY A 196 -7.91 -9.13 29.47
N MET A 197 -9.04 -9.39 30.14
CA MET A 197 -9.06 -10.02 31.47
C MET A 197 -8.90 -11.53 31.47
N ASP A 198 -8.88 -12.19 30.32
CA ASP A 198 -8.66 -13.63 30.22
C ASP A 198 -7.16 -13.94 30.31
N THR A 199 -6.72 -14.35 31.49
CA THR A 199 -5.31 -14.70 31.76
C THR A 199 -4.77 -15.79 30.85
N ARG A 200 -5.61 -16.75 30.42
CA ARG A 200 -5.17 -17.82 29.51
C ARG A 200 -4.88 -17.29 28.12
N LYS A 201 -5.76 -16.43 27.60
CA LYS A 201 -5.55 -15.78 26.29
C LYS A 201 -4.35 -14.86 26.30
N LEU A 202 -4.12 -14.14 27.40
CA LEU A 202 -2.93 -13.33 27.56
C LEU A 202 -1.65 -14.17 27.54
N GLN A 203 -1.63 -15.27 28.31
CA GLN A 203 -0.50 -16.19 28.32
C GLN A 203 -0.23 -16.79 26.94
N GLN A 204 -1.30 -17.16 26.21
CA GLN A 204 -1.18 -17.68 24.85
C GLN A 204 -0.62 -16.62 23.90
N LEU A 205 -1.14 -15.40 23.94
CA LEU A 205 -0.64 -14.29 23.15
C LEU A 205 0.88 -14.07 23.36
N LEU A 206 1.29 -13.96 24.62
CA LEU A 206 2.71 -13.77 24.96
C LEU A 206 3.58 -14.98 24.58
N ALA A 207 3.05 -16.20 24.67
CA ALA A 207 3.75 -17.40 24.25
C ALA A 207 3.95 -17.43 22.73
N ASP A 208 2.91 -17.10 21.95
CA ASP A 208 2.99 -17.03 20.48
C ASP A 208 4.06 -16.00 20.05
N PHE A 209 4.08 -14.82 20.66
CA PHE A 209 5.05 -13.78 20.28
C PHE A 209 6.47 -14.09 20.75
N ARG A 210 6.66 -14.77 21.90
CA ARG A 210 8.00 -15.28 22.26
C ARG A 210 8.51 -16.29 21.23
N GLU A 211 7.64 -17.18 20.78
CA GLU A 211 8.00 -18.17 19.78
C GLU A 211 8.28 -17.52 18.41
N ILE A 212 7.48 -16.53 18.00
CA ILE A 212 7.75 -15.74 16.79
C ILE A 212 9.12 -15.06 16.89
N ASN A 213 9.39 -14.36 18.00
CA ASN A 213 10.66 -13.67 18.20
C ASN A 213 11.85 -14.64 18.11
N ARG A 214 11.79 -15.75 18.86
CA ARG A 214 12.83 -16.78 18.88
C ARG A 214 13.11 -17.33 17.48
N ARG A 215 12.06 -17.67 16.71
CA ARG A 215 12.23 -18.23 15.36
C ARG A 215 12.72 -17.19 14.36
N LEU A 216 12.30 -15.92 14.48
CA LEU A 216 12.82 -14.84 13.65
C LEU A 216 14.32 -14.62 13.91
N GLU A 217 14.77 -14.63 15.19
CA GLU A 217 16.17 -14.55 15.57
C GLU A 217 16.97 -15.71 14.95
N GLU A 218 16.52 -16.93 15.14
CA GLU A 218 17.19 -18.13 14.58
C GLU A 218 17.27 -18.08 13.04
N THR A 219 16.22 -17.59 12.38
CA THR A 219 16.18 -17.45 10.91
C THR A 219 17.16 -16.36 10.47
N ALA A 220 17.17 -15.23 11.18
CA ALA A 220 18.07 -14.11 10.90
C ALA A 220 19.55 -14.50 11.03
N GLU A 221 19.90 -15.26 12.08
CA GLU A 221 21.25 -15.77 12.30
C GLU A 221 21.68 -16.76 11.20
N LYS A 222 20.81 -17.74 10.90
CA LYS A 222 21.10 -18.78 9.89
C LYS A 222 21.28 -18.20 8.48
N GLU A 223 20.50 -17.19 8.13
CA GLU A 223 20.46 -16.60 6.79
C GLU A 223 21.29 -15.31 6.69
N ASN A 224 21.90 -14.85 7.79
CA ASN A 224 22.60 -13.57 7.87
C ASN A 224 21.75 -12.36 7.46
N LYS A 225 20.43 -12.40 7.83
CA LYS A 225 19.42 -11.40 7.48
C LYS A 225 18.92 -10.62 8.72
N SER A 226 19.82 -10.14 9.58
CA SER A 226 19.48 -9.46 10.83
C SER A 226 18.60 -8.22 10.63
N HIS A 227 18.73 -7.50 9.50
CA HIS A 227 17.86 -6.36 9.17
C HIS A 227 16.41 -6.79 8.98
N LEU A 228 16.18 -7.87 8.23
CA LEU A 228 14.82 -8.40 7.98
C LEU A 228 14.12 -8.75 9.30
N TYR A 229 14.85 -9.37 10.23
CA TYR A 229 14.34 -9.66 11.57
C TYR A 229 13.89 -8.37 12.29
N MET A 230 14.76 -7.37 12.35
CA MET A 230 14.49 -6.12 13.06
C MET A 230 13.28 -5.38 12.44
N ASP A 231 13.23 -5.29 11.13
CA ASP A 231 12.14 -4.64 10.41
C ASP A 231 10.80 -5.35 10.67
N MET A 232 10.80 -6.68 10.68
CA MET A 232 9.60 -7.47 10.97
C MET A 232 9.10 -7.25 12.39
N ILE A 233 9.99 -7.18 13.39
CA ILE A 233 9.63 -6.88 14.78
C ILE A 233 8.92 -5.53 14.88
N VAL A 234 9.45 -4.50 14.22
CA VAL A 234 8.85 -3.18 14.23
C VAL A 234 7.45 -3.17 13.64
N LEU A 235 7.24 -3.86 12.52
CA LEU A 235 5.91 -3.96 11.91
C LEU A 235 4.91 -4.68 12.81
N ILE A 236 5.36 -5.72 13.53
CA ILE A 236 4.54 -6.40 14.54
C ILE A 236 4.16 -5.43 15.67
N GLU A 237 5.12 -4.66 16.19
CA GLU A 237 4.88 -3.67 17.24
C GLU A 237 3.92 -2.57 16.79
N GLN A 238 4.03 -2.08 15.58
CA GLN A 238 3.14 -1.05 15.03
C GLN A 238 1.69 -1.51 14.97
N ILE A 239 1.43 -2.73 14.50
CA ILE A 239 0.06 -3.29 14.49
C ILE A 239 -0.42 -3.53 15.93
N ALA A 240 0.45 -4.02 16.83
CA ALA A 240 0.12 -4.20 18.22
C ALA A 240 -0.27 -2.88 18.90
N ASP A 241 0.49 -1.83 18.64
CA ASP A 241 0.26 -0.48 19.14
C ASP A 241 -1.06 0.12 18.66
N TYR A 242 -1.45 -0.17 17.44
CA TYR A 242 -2.74 0.25 16.88
C TYR A 242 -3.93 -0.47 17.53
N ILE A 243 -3.79 -1.77 17.81
CA ILE A 243 -4.89 -2.61 18.30
C ILE A 243 -5.04 -2.52 19.81
N ILE A 244 -3.93 -2.43 20.57
CA ILE A 244 -3.92 -2.47 22.02
C ILE A 244 -4.08 -1.04 22.57
N PRO A 245 -5.06 -0.80 23.47
CA PRO A 245 -5.22 0.51 24.10
C PRO A 245 -3.95 1.00 24.81
N LYS A 246 -3.64 2.31 24.71
CA LYS A 246 -2.38 2.92 25.16
C LYS A 246 -1.99 2.63 26.61
N ASN A 247 -2.94 2.40 27.52
CA ASN A 247 -2.71 2.21 28.95
C ASN A 247 -2.81 0.73 29.39
N ASN A 248 -2.52 -0.21 28.49
CA ASN A 248 -2.68 -1.63 28.79
C ASN A 248 -1.32 -2.27 29.16
N THR A 249 -1.31 -3.06 30.25
CA THR A 249 -0.13 -3.84 30.67
C THR A 249 0.32 -4.87 29.64
N ILE A 250 -0.58 -5.29 28.74
CA ILE A 250 -0.30 -6.21 27.63
C ILE A 250 0.73 -5.58 26.66
N ARG A 251 0.59 -4.28 26.40
CA ARG A 251 1.50 -3.54 25.51
C ARG A 251 2.94 -3.59 26.01
N LYS A 252 3.13 -3.36 27.33
CA LYS A 252 4.46 -3.47 27.94
C LYS A 252 5.01 -4.89 27.82
N GLY A 253 4.18 -5.90 28.12
CA GLY A 253 4.60 -7.31 28.01
C GLY A 253 4.98 -7.73 26.60
N LEU A 254 4.31 -7.20 25.56
CA LEU A 254 4.69 -7.43 24.16
C LEU A 254 6.00 -6.70 23.80
N GLY A 255 6.16 -5.44 24.18
CA GLY A 255 7.40 -4.70 23.97
C GLY A 255 8.61 -5.36 24.64
N ASP A 256 8.44 -5.86 25.88
CA ASP A 256 9.49 -6.61 26.59
C ASP A 256 9.87 -7.94 25.88
N VAL A 257 8.92 -8.54 25.15
CA VAL A 257 9.15 -9.78 24.40
C VAL A 257 9.77 -9.50 23.04
N MET A 258 9.34 -8.47 22.35
CA MET A 258 9.66 -8.25 20.93
C MET A 258 10.87 -7.31 20.70
N GLY A 259 11.02 -6.24 21.48
CA GLY A 259 12.12 -5.25 21.46
C GLY A 259 12.79 -4.99 20.12
N GLY A 260 12.32 -4.00 19.34
CA GLY A 260 12.81 -3.76 17.98
C GLY A 260 13.32 -2.33 17.72
N LYS A 261 13.86 -2.08 16.52
CA LYS A 261 14.22 -0.76 16.01
C LYS A 261 13.10 -0.23 15.10
N ILE A 262 13.00 1.09 15.02
CA ILE A 262 11.94 1.76 14.26
C ILE A 262 12.17 1.61 12.75
N LEU A 263 11.25 0.95 12.06
CA LEU A 263 11.05 1.00 10.62
C LEU A 263 9.88 1.94 10.32
N LYS A 264 10.09 2.93 9.49
CA LYS A 264 9.02 3.85 9.12
C LYS A 264 8.00 3.18 8.20
N LEU A 265 6.72 3.40 8.47
CA LEU A 265 5.66 3.03 7.55
C LEU A 265 5.74 3.86 6.26
N GLN A 266 5.24 3.32 5.17
CA GLN A 266 5.23 4.02 3.88
C GLN A 266 4.47 5.35 3.95
N SER A 267 3.35 5.41 4.65
CA SER A 267 2.58 6.65 4.85
C SER A 267 3.39 7.71 5.60
N GLU A 268 4.18 7.33 6.61
CA GLU A 268 5.05 8.25 7.35
C GLU A 268 6.17 8.79 6.46
N GLU A 269 6.78 7.94 5.64
CA GLU A 269 7.80 8.36 4.66
C GLU A 269 7.24 9.30 3.60
N LEU A 270 6.04 8.98 3.06
CA LEU A 270 5.37 9.83 2.09
C LEU A 270 4.94 11.18 2.68
N LEU A 271 4.46 11.18 3.94
CA LEU A 271 4.13 12.41 4.64
C LEU A 271 5.36 13.28 4.86
N GLU A 272 6.46 12.72 5.39
CA GLU A 272 7.73 13.45 5.56
C GLU A 272 8.27 13.98 4.22
N LEU A 273 8.20 13.17 3.16
CA LEU A 273 8.61 13.58 1.82
C LEU A 273 7.71 14.69 1.27
N GLY A 274 6.39 14.58 1.48
CA GLY A 274 5.39 15.59 1.10
C GLY A 274 5.63 16.90 1.84
N GLU A 275 5.83 16.85 3.16
CA GLU A 275 6.18 18.04 3.95
C GLU A 275 7.50 18.68 3.51
N ALA A 276 8.53 17.88 3.27
CA ALA A 276 9.83 18.37 2.80
C ALA A 276 9.71 19.04 1.43
N ARG A 277 8.96 18.42 0.50
CA ARG A 277 8.68 19.00 -0.82
C ARG A 277 7.83 20.28 -0.71
N GLY A 278 6.79 20.28 0.12
CA GLY A 278 5.94 21.45 0.37
C GLY A 278 6.73 22.61 0.95
N LYS A 279 7.58 22.36 1.95
CA LYS A 279 8.49 23.38 2.53
C LYS A 279 9.50 23.91 1.51
N ALA A 280 10.08 23.02 0.68
CA ALA A 280 11.02 23.44 -0.37
C ALA A 280 10.33 24.28 -1.44
N LYS A 281 9.14 23.86 -1.90
CA LYS A 281 8.32 24.59 -2.87
C LYS A 281 7.89 25.96 -2.35
N GLY A 282 7.32 26.00 -1.13
CA GLY A 282 6.90 27.25 -0.49
C GLY A 282 8.06 28.23 -0.27
N ARG A 283 9.26 27.73 0.07
CA ARG A 283 10.47 28.56 0.18
C ARG A 283 10.93 29.14 -1.16
N LEU A 284 10.81 28.35 -2.25
CA LEU A 284 11.15 28.83 -3.59
C LEU A 284 10.14 29.86 -4.09
N GLU A 285 8.84 29.59 -3.90
CA GLU A 285 7.76 30.51 -4.25
C GLU A 285 7.85 31.81 -3.47
N GLY A 286 8.03 31.75 -2.15
CA GLY A 286 8.20 32.94 -1.31
C GLY A 286 9.41 33.79 -1.69
N LYS A 287 10.56 33.16 -2.01
CA LYS A 287 11.72 33.89 -2.55
C LYS A 287 11.44 34.52 -3.90
N ARG A 288 10.66 33.87 -4.75
CA ARG A 288 10.29 34.43 -6.06
C ARG A 288 9.37 35.62 -5.90
N GLU A 289 8.34 35.51 -5.06
CA GLU A 289 7.44 36.64 -4.75
C GLU A 289 8.20 37.84 -4.18
N GLU A 290 9.06 37.64 -3.18
CA GLU A 290 9.90 38.67 -2.58
C GLU A 290 10.75 39.40 -3.63
N ARG A 291 11.31 38.66 -4.60
CA ARG A 291 12.10 39.25 -5.68
C ARG A 291 11.25 40.05 -6.67
N LEU A 292 10.05 39.55 -7.00
CA LEU A 292 9.12 40.29 -7.88
C LEU A 292 8.63 41.57 -7.21
N ASP A 293 8.27 41.50 -5.92
CA ASP A 293 7.87 42.68 -5.14
C ASP A 293 9.01 43.71 -5.04
N ALA A 294 10.24 43.26 -4.84
CA ALA A 294 11.40 44.15 -4.84
C ALA A 294 11.61 44.86 -6.18
N ILE A 295 11.39 44.14 -7.30
CA ILE A 295 11.47 44.73 -8.63
C ILE A 295 10.35 45.78 -8.85
N GLN A 296 9.11 45.48 -8.46
CA GLN A 296 7.97 46.38 -8.53
C GLN A 296 8.22 47.65 -7.72
N ASN A 297 8.71 47.51 -6.49
CA ASN A 297 9.09 48.64 -5.66
C ASN A 297 10.19 49.54 -6.33
N MET A 298 11.16 48.92 -7.00
CA MET A 298 12.19 49.68 -7.75
C MET A 298 11.61 50.43 -8.95
N MET A 299 10.63 49.82 -9.65
CA MET A 299 9.91 50.51 -10.74
C MET A 299 9.09 51.69 -10.23
N ASP A 300 8.39 51.54 -9.11
CA ASP A 300 7.59 52.59 -8.49
C ASP A 300 8.46 53.74 -7.95
N LEU A 301 9.70 53.47 -7.56
CA LEU A 301 10.70 54.46 -7.20
C LEU A 301 11.35 55.14 -8.41
N GLY A 302 10.96 54.75 -9.63
CA GLY A 302 11.42 55.39 -10.87
C GLY A 302 12.78 54.93 -11.40
N LEU A 303 13.28 53.75 -10.93
CA LEU A 303 14.51 53.19 -11.50
C LEU A 303 14.27 52.68 -12.92
N THR A 304 15.29 52.90 -13.80
CA THR A 304 15.22 52.45 -15.19
C THR A 304 15.40 50.91 -15.29
N LYS A 305 14.92 50.34 -16.40
CA LYS A 305 15.10 48.91 -16.70
C LYS A 305 16.59 48.50 -16.60
N GLU A 306 17.49 49.29 -17.15
CA GLU A 306 18.93 49.01 -17.12
C GLU A 306 19.49 49.00 -15.68
N GLN A 307 18.97 49.86 -14.82
CA GLN A 307 19.36 49.87 -13.40
C GLN A 307 18.88 48.64 -12.66
N ILE A 308 17.65 48.18 -12.92
CA ILE A 308 17.07 47.00 -12.30
C ILE A 308 17.76 45.72 -12.79
N LEU A 309 18.06 45.64 -14.10
CA LEU A 309 18.73 44.47 -14.70
C LEU A 309 20.20 44.30 -14.26
N ARG A 310 20.78 45.26 -13.54
CA ARG A 310 22.09 45.04 -12.87
C ARG A 310 22.04 44.04 -11.71
N LYS A 311 20.85 43.82 -11.15
CA LYS A 311 20.67 42.99 -9.95
C LYS A 311 19.70 41.82 -10.18
N TYR A 312 18.77 41.94 -11.11
CA TYR A 312 17.72 40.96 -11.41
C TYR A 312 17.80 40.52 -12.86
N SER A 313 17.29 39.33 -13.17
CA SER A 313 17.26 38.85 -14.55
C SER A 313 16.16 39.52 -15.38
N LEU A 314 16.28 39.45 -16.69
CA LEU A 314 15.25 39.96 -17.61
C LEU A 314 13.92 39.22 -17.42
N GLU A 315 13.98 37.89 -17.15
CA GLU A 315 12.81 37.07 -16.92
C GLU A 315 12.04 37.47 -15.65
N GLU A 316 12.76 37.80 -14.58
CA GLU A 316 12.16 38.31 -13.32
C GLU A 316 11.55 39.70 -13.52
N TYR A 317 12.22 40.57 -14.26
CA TYR A 317 11.70 41.89 -14.59
C TYR A 317 10.39 41.80 -15.39
N GLU A 318 10.33 40.95 -16.43
CA GLU A 318 9.12 40.75 -17.24
C GLU A 318 7.99 40.08 -16.45
N ALA A 319 8.31 39.17 -15.52
CA ALA A 319 7.34 38.58 -14.63
C ALA A 319 6.74 39.60 -13.65
N ALA A 320 7.57 40.49 -13.09
CA ALA A 320 7.12 41.59 -12.24
C ALA A 320 6.20 42.56 -12.97
N LEU A 321 6.53 42.91 -14.22
CA LEU A 321 5.68 43.73 -15.08
C LEU A 321 4.30 43.11 -15.33
N ARG A 322 4.24 41.79 -15.55
CA ARG A 322 2.97 41.10 -15.81
C ARG A 322 2.08 41.00 -14.59
N SER A 323 2.65 41.02 -13.38
CA SER A 323 1.91 40.94 -12.11
C SER A 323 1.49 42.32 -11.58
N MET A 324 1.91 43.44 -12.21
CA MET A 324 1.43 44.78 -11.84
C MET A 324 -0.03 44.97 -12.25
N PRO A 325 -0.89 45.53 -11.38
CA PRO A 325 -2.25 45.89 -11.78
C PRO A 325 -2.20 46.93 -12.89
N ALA A 326 -3.02 46.76 -13.92
CA ALA A 326 -3.15 47.75 -14.99
C ALA A 326 -3.46 49.13 -14.35
N LYS A 327 -2.58 50.10 -14.54
CA LYS A 327 -2.85 51.47 -14.11
C LYS A 327 -4.09 51.94 -14.88
N VAL A 328 -5.20 52.16 -14.16
CA VAL A 328 -6.44 52.75 -14.67
C VAL A 328 -6.22 54.22 -14.96
#